data_f2697559943b6d925afee310cab66e74
#
_entry.id   f2697559943b6d925afee310cab66e74
#
_cell.length_a   1.000
_cell.length_b   1.000
_cell.length_c   1.000
_cell.angle_alpha   90.00
_cell.angle_beta   90.00
_cell.angle_gamma   90.00
#
_symmetry.space_group_name_H-M   'P 1'
#
loop_
_entity.id
_entity.type
_entity.pdbx_description
1 polymer ?
#
loop_
_entity_poly.entity_id
_entity_poly.type
_entity_poly.pdbx_seq_one_letter_code
_entity_poly.pdbx_strand_id
1 'polypeptide(L)'
;MLRIHAEANPKDTQAFATSVRAQVSGKTVAIEKAARITESDVKTFRPYPLGNGQFGVLLQLDEHGRLTLDSLSIERRGGFLFVFIDGRPITELEIDKRVSDGQIYIPFGLTMRDIELMRKDWHPIRDRKR
;
A
#
# COMPACT_ATOMS: atom_id res chain seq x y z
N MET A 1 -2.89 8.04 7.93
CA MET A 1 -2.53 8.57 6.63
C MET A 1 -2.48 7.46 5.60
N LEU A 2 -1.59 6.49 5.72
CA LEU A 2 -1.54 5.33 4.81
C LEU A 2 -2.35 4.18 5.35
N ARG A 3 -3.17 3.56 4.49
CA ARG A 3 -3.89 2.33 4.80
C ARG A 3 -3.86 1.42 3.60
N ILE A 4 -3.47 0.18 3.82
CA ILE A 4 -3.46 -0.84 2.77
C ILE A 4 -4.39 -1.96 3.23
N HIS A 5 -5.44 -2.18 2.44
CA HIS A 5 -6.46 -3.18 2.71
C HIS A 5 -6.31 -4.36 1.77
N ALA A 6 -6.53 -5.55 2.27
CA ALA A 6 -6.57 -6.75 1.44
C ALA A 6 -7.95 -6.89 0.81
N GLU A 7 -7.99 -7.52 -0.37
CA GLU A 7 -9.25 -7.93 -0.97
C GLU A 7 -9.94 -8.91 -0.02
N ALA A 8 -11.26 -8.78 0.13
CA ALA A 8 -12.00 -9.62 1.08
C ALA A 8 -12.04 -11.07 0.60
N ASN A 9 -11.95 -11.99 1.55
CA ASN A 9 -12.17 -13.39 1.28
C ASN A 9 -13.65 -13.59 0.90
N PRO A 10 -14.00 -14.40 -0.13
CA PRO A 10 -15.39 -14.64 -0.48
C PRO A 10 -16.26 -15.17 0.67
N LYS A 11 -15.64 -15.73 1.71
CA LYS A 11 -16.35 -16.22 2.89
C LYS A 11 -16.54 -15.16 3.96
N ASP A 12 -15.96 -13.96 3.80
CA ASP A 12 -16.13 -12.90 4.78
C ASP A 12 -17.57 -12.39 4.75
N THR A 13 -18.09 -12.09 5.94
CA THR A 13 -19.40 -11.47 6.07
C THR A 13 -19.28 -9.97 5.82
N GLN A 14 -20.42 -9.31 5.57
CA GLN A 14 -20.45 -7.87 5.39
C GLN A 14 -19.97 -7.10 6.61
N ALA A 15 -19.94 -7.73 7.78
CA ALA A 15 -19.39 -7.10 8.98
C ALA A 15 -17.90 -6.84 8.86
N PHE A 16 -17.19 -7.64 8.06
CA PHE A 16 -15.74 -7.54 7.92
C PHE A 16 -15.28 -7.09 6.52
N ALA A 17 -16.22 -6.76 5.64
CA ALA A 17 -15.90 -6.34 4.29
C ALA A 17 -16.70 -5.10 3.91
N THR A 18 -16.11 -4.29 3.03
CA THR A 18 -16.80 -3.14 2.44
C THR A 18 -16.46 -3.10 0.95
N SER A 19 -17.30 -2.39 0.17
CA SER A 19 -17.08 -2.30 -1.28
C SER A 19 -16.34 -1.02 -1.62
N VAL A 20 -15.39 -1.13 -2.54
CA VAL A 20 -14.68 0.02 -3.08
C VAL A 20 -14.57 -0.13 -4.60
N ARG A 21 -14.36 1.00 -5.27
CA ARG A 21 -14.14 1.00 -6.70
C ARG A 21 -12.63 0.96 -6.96
N ALA A 22 -12.17 -0.06 -7.67
CA ALA A 22 -10.77 -0.19 -8.02
C ALA A 22 -10.36 0.90 -9.01
N GLN A 23 -9.20 1.53 -8.78
CA GLN A 23 -8.77 2.67 -9.57
C GLN A 23 -8.26 2.25 -10.95
N VAL A 24 -7.69 1.07 -11.06
CA VAL A 24 -7.14 0.59 -12.33
C VAL A 24 -8.22 -0.07 -13.17
N SER A 25 -8.98 -1.02 -12.61
CA SER A 25 -9.99 -1.77 -13.37
C SER A 25 -11.34 -1.07 -13.45
N GLY A 26 -11.63 -0.17 -12.50
CA GLY A 26 -12.94 0.49 -12.39
C GLY A 26 -14.03 -0.41 -11.84
N LYS A 27 -13.74 -1.64 -11.51
CA LYS A 27 -14.73 -2.58 -10.97
C LYS A 27 -14.94 -2.33 -9.48
N THR A 28 -16.16 -2.61 -9.02
CA THR A 28 -16.46 -2.61 -7.59
C THR A 28 -16.04 -3.94 -7.01
N VAL A 29 -15.20 -3.88 -5.98
CA VAL A 29 -14.69 -5.08 -5.31
C VAL A 29 -14.89 -4.95 -3.82
N ALA A 30 -14.99 -6.08 -3.12
CA ALA A 30 -15.07 -6.11 -1.67
C ALA A 30 -13.67 -6.18 -1.09
N ILE A 31 -13.40 -5.32 -0.10
CA ILE A 31 -12.13 -5.32 0.63
C ILE A 31 -12.41 -5.51 2.11
N GLU A 32 -11.41 -5.96 2.84
CA GLU A 32 -11.51 -6.04 4.30
C GLU A 32 -11.64 -4.62 4.87
N LYS A 33 -12.51 -4.45 5.87
CA LYS A 33 -12.70 -3.14 6.49
C LYS A 33 -11.48 -2.67 7.26
N ALA A 34 -10.76 -3.60 7.88
CA ALA A 34 -9.56 -3.27 8.64
C ALA A 34 -8.34 -3.24 7.72
N ALA A 35 -7.54 -2.20 7.84
CA ALA A 35 -6.28 -2.13 7.10
C ALA A 35 -5.30 -3.15 7.68
N ARG A 36 -4.59 -3.87 6.80
CA ARG A 36 -3.55 -4.80 7.22
C ARG A 36 -2.22 -4.10 7.46
N ILE A 37 -1.97 -3.03 6.72
CA ILE A 37 -0.75 -2.24 6.81
C ILE A 37 -1.16 -0.78 6.92
N THR A 38 -0.54 -0.07 7.86
CA THR A 38 -0.81 1.35 8.09
C THR A 38 0.51 2.13 8.13
N GLU A 39 0.41 3.46 8.29
CA GLU A 39 1.60 4.30 8.35
C GLU A 39 2.54 3.90 9.50
N SER A 40 2.02 3.30 10.57
CA SER A 40 2.87 2.88 11.68
C SER A 40 3.76 1.69 11.35
N ASP A 41 3.47 0.99 10.27
CA ASP A 41 4.27 -0.15 9.81
C ASP A 41 5.39 0.26 8.85
N VAL A 42 5.46 1.53 8.47
CA VAL A 42 6.45 2.02 7.51
C VAL A 42 7.65 2.57 8.25
N LYS A 43 8.82 2.04 7.91
CA LYS A 43 10.09 2.45 8.50
C LYS A 43 10.70 3.62 7.76
N THR A 44 10.68 3.55 6.42
CA THR A 44 11.26 4.59 5.57
C THR A 44 10.65 4.50 4.17
N PHE A 45 10.92 5.49 3.32
CA PHE A 45 10.35 5.52 1.98
C PHE A 45 11.28 6.24 1.01
N ARG A 46 11.09 5.96 -0.29
CA ARG A 46 11.81 6.64 -1.36
C ARG A 46 10.80 7.07 -2.42
N PRO A 47 10.60 8.39 -2.63
CA PRO A 47 9.71 8.87 -3.70
C PRO A 47 10.42 8.87 -5.04
N TYR A 48 9.62 8.69 -6.11
CA TYR A 48 10.10 8.72 -7.48
C TYR A 48 9.23 9.67 -8.29
N PRO A 49 9.77 10.81 -8.77
CA PRO A 49 8.99 11.72 -9.61
C PRO A 49 8.74 11.09 -10.98
N LEU A 50 7.53 11.28 -11.48
CA LEU A 50 7.09 10.68 -12.75
C LEU A 50 7.05 11.67 -13.92
N GLY A 51 7.42 12.92 -13.68
CA GLY A 51 7.48 13.92 -14.75
C GLY A 51 6.15 14.58 -15.10
N ASN A 52 5.05 14.16 -14.49
CA ASN A 52 3.71 14.72 -14.75
C ASN A 52 3.09 15.30 -13.48
N GLY A 53 3.91 15.62 -12.49
CA GLY A 53 3.43 16.12 -11.20
C GLY A 53 3.03 15.03 -10.24
N GLN A 54 3.05 13.79 -10.67
CA GLN A 54 2.76 12.65 -9.82
C GLN A 54 4.04 11.94 -9.36
N PHE A 55 3.89 11.09 -8.37
CA PHE A 55 4.99 10.35 -7.79
C PHE A 55 4.60 8.88 -7.61
N GLY A 56 5.59 8.02 -7.77
CA GLY A 56 5.56 6.68 -7.20
C GLY A 56 6.35 6.71 -5.90
N VAL A 57 6.29 5.63 -5.13
CA VAL A 57 7.04 5.54 -3.89
C VAL A 57 7.38 4.09 -3.58
N LEU A 58 8.59 3.88 -3.09
CA LEU A 58 8.99 2.60 -2.51
C LEU A 58 8.87 2.73 -0.99
N LEU A 59 8.08 1.85 -0.38
CA LEU A 59 7.93 1.80 1.08
C LEU A 59 8.77 0.64 1.61
N GLN A 60 9.54 0.89 2.67
CA GLN A 60 10.21 -0.15 3.42
C GLN A 60 9.49 -0.30 4.74
N LEU A 61 8.90 -1.47 4.95
CA LEU A 61 8.15 -1.74 6.17
C LEU A 61 9.10 -2.14 7.31
N ASP A 62 8.64 -1.94 8.54
CA ASP A 62 9.33 -2.45 9.71
C ASP A 62 9.09 -3.96 9.83
N GLU A 63 9.59 -4.56 10.90
CA GLU A 63 9.49 -6.02 11.06
C GLU A 63 8.05 -6.49 11.15
N HIS A 64 7.19 -5.75 11.86
CA HIS A 64 5.77 -6.09 11.94
C HIS A 64 5.09 -6.05 10.57
N GLY A 65 5.32 -4.97 9.82
CA GLY A 65 4.76 -4.83 8.48
C GLY A 65 5.31 -5.88 7.52
N ARG A 66 6.61 -6.18 7.62
CA ARG A 66 7.24 -7.20 6.79
C ARG A 66 6.59 -8.56 6.98
N LEU A 67 6.36 -8.96 8.23
CA LEU A 67 5.73 -10.24 8.53
C LEU A 67 4.29 -10.29 8.05
N THR A 68 3.56 -9.18 8.22
CA THR A 68 2.19 -9.07 7.73
C THR A 68 2.14 -9.22 6.21
N LEU A 69 3.01 -8.52 5.51
CA LEU A 69 3.04 -8.56 4.04
C LEU A 69 3.47 -9.94 3.53
N ASP A 70 4.44 -10.57 4.19
CA ASP A 70 4.87 -11.92 3.84
C ASP A 70 3.69 -12.90 3.93
N SER A 71 2.96 -12.88 5.05
CA SER A 71 1.79 -13.73 5.23
C SER A 71 0.71 -13.44 4.19
N LEU A 72 0.40 -12.17 3.95
CA LEU A 72 -0.61 -11.79 2.95
C LEU A 72 -0.22 -12.25 1.55
N SER A 73 1.05 -12.15 1.20
CA SER A 73 1.50 -12.52 -0.14
C SER A 73 1.43 -14.03 -0.37
N ILE A 74 1.36 -14.82 0.69
CA ILE A 74 1.13 -16.25 0.60
C ILE A 74 -0.36 -16.56 0.61
N GLU A 75 -1.10 -15.99 1.57
CA GLU A 75 -2.51 -16.32 1.79
C GLU A 75 -3.44 -15.77 0.71
N ARG A 76 -3.10 -14.62 0.15
CA ARG A 76 -3.95 -13.90 -0.81
C ARG A 76 -3.32 -13.82 -2.18
N ARG A 77 -2.50 -14.79 -2.54
CA ARG A 77 -1.87 -14.82 -3.85
C ARG A 77 -2.93 -14.84 -4.94
N GLY A 78 -2.75 -13.99 -5.95
CA GLY A 78 -3.71 -13.81 -7.03
C GLY A 78 -4.74 -12.72 -6.76
N GLY A 79 -4.81 -12.21 -5.52
CA GLY A 79 -5.69 -11.10 -5.17
C GLY A 79 -4.97 -9.77 -5.23
N PHE A 80 -5.59 -8.73 -4.68
CA PHE A 80 -5.07 -7.37 -4.75
C PHE A 80 -5.00 -6.75 -3.37
N LEU A 81 -4.03 -5.84 -3.22
CA LEU A 81 -3.95 -4.93 -2.09
C LEU A 81 -4.41 -3.55 -2.55
N PHE A 82 -5.22 -2.89 -1.74
CA PHE A 82 -5.80 -1.58 -2.08
C PHE A 82 -5.18 -0.52 -1.20
N VAL A 83 -4.57 0.48 -1.85
CA VAL A 83 -3.78 1.52 -1.18
C VAL A 83 -4.62 2.79 -1.07
N PHE A 84 -4.72 3.33 0.15
CA PHE A 84 -5.41 4.59 0.44
C PHE A 84 -4.48 5.54 1.15
N ILE A 85 -4.57 6.82 0.78
CA ILE A 85 -3.87 7.92 1.47
C ILE A 85 -4.95 8.92 1.90
N ASP A 86 -5.07 9.15 3.21
CA ASP A 86 -6.06 10.06 3.79
C ASP A 86 -7.48 9.76 3.29
N GLY A 87 -7.81 8.47 3.19
CA GLY A 87 -9.12 8.03 2.74
C GLY A 87 -9.32 8.03 1.24
N ARG A 88 -8.35 8.54 0.45
CA ARG A 88 -8.43 8.52 -1.00
C ARG A 88 -7.87 7.23 -1.57
N PRO A 89 -8.61 6.56 -2.45
CA PRO A 89 -8.04 5.39 -3.13
C PRO A 89 -6.96 5.85 -4.11
N ILE A 90 -5.79 5.24 -4.02
CA ILE A 90 -4.64 5.59 -4.87
C ILE A 90 -4.47 4.57 -5.99
N THR A 91 -4.36 3.31 -5.64
CA THR A 91 -4.18 2.25 -6.62
C THR A 91 -4.41 0.90 -5.95
N GLU A 92 -4.45 -0.14 -6.76
CA GLU A 92 -4.42 -1.51 -6.27
C GLU A 92 -3.18 -2.21 -6.81
N LEU A 93 -2.63 -3.12 -5.99
CA LEU A 93 -1.41 -3.84 -6.30
C LEU A 93 -1.71 -5.33 -6.34
N GLU A 94 -1.38 -5.98 -7.43
CA GLU A 94 -1.60 -7.42 -7.55
C GLU A 94 -0.57 -8.20 -6.72
N ILE A 95 -1.04 -9.23 -6.04
CA ILE A 95 -0.16 -10.14 -5.28
C ILE A 95 0.16 -11.30 -6.21
N ASP A 96 1.27 -11.22 -6.92
CA ASP A 96 1.65 -12.23 -7.91
C ASP A 96 2.74 -13.17 -7.40
N LYS A 97 3.38 -12.85 -6.31
CA LYS A 97 4.44 -13.67 -5.73
C LYS A 97 4.60 -13.36 -4.25
N ARG A 98 5.34 -14.22 -3.55
CA ARG A 98 5.68 -13.97 -2.16
C ARG A 98 6.56 -12.74 -2.03
N VAL A 99 6.24 -11.90 -1.05
CA VAL A 99 7.02 -10.70 -0.72
C VAL A 99 7.54 -10.85 0.70
N SER A 100 8.83 -11.14 0.82
CA SER A 100 9.45 -11.43 2.12
C SER A 100 10.42 -10.35 2.58
N ASP A 101 10.67 -9.34 1.75
CA ASP A 101 11.64 -8.28 2.05
C ASP A 101 11.01 -7.03 2.70
N GLY A 102 9.69 -7.00 2.85
CA GLY A 102 9.00 -5.86 3.46
C GLY A 102 8.93 -4.64 2.56
N GLN A 103 9.14 -4.78 1.27
CA GLN A 103 9.10 -3.65 0.35
C GLN A 103 7.78 -3.62 -0.42
N ILE A 104 7.19 -2.43 -0.52
CA ILE A 104 6.00 -2.19 -1.33
C ILE A 104 6.31 -1.04 -2.26
N TYR A 105 6.12 -1.28 -3.56
CA TYR A 105 6.29 -0.24 -4.57
C TYR A 105 4.93 0.23 -5.06
N ILE A 106 4.64 1.51 -4.87
CA ILE A 106 3.43 2.15 -5.39
C ILE A 106 3.86 2.92 -6.63
N PRO A 107 3.47 2.45 -7.84
CA PRO A 107 4.08 2.96 -9.07
C PRO A 107 3.62 4.35 -9.50
N PHE A 108 2.45 4.82 -9.02
CA PHE A 108 1.90 6.11 -9.43
C PHE A 108 0.75 6.52 -8.50
N GLY A 109 0.20 7.72 -8.75
CA GLY A 109 -1.01 8.16 -8.07
C GLY A 109 -0.80 9.10 -6.90
N LEU A 110 0.45 9.32 -6.50
CA LEU A 110 0.76 10.20 -5.37
C LEU A 110 1.04 11.62 -5.87
N THR A 111 0.65 12.60 -5.06
CA THR A 111 0.91 14.01 -5.34
C THR A 111 2.10 14.49 -4.52
N MET A 112 2.63 15.68 -4.85
CA MET A 112 3.68 16.30 -4.05
C MET A 112 3.21 16.47 -2.60
N ARG A 113 1.94 16.82 -2.39
CA ARG A 113 1.39 16.97 -1.05
C ARG A 113 1.47 15.67 -0.27
N ASP A 114 1.17 14.54 -0.93
CA ASP A 114 1.29 13.23 -0.29
C ASP A 114 2.72 12.95 0.13
N ILE A 115 3.69 13.28 -0.72
CA ILE A 115 5.10 13.09 -0.40
C ILE A 115 5.53 13.97 0.77
N GLU A 116 5.06 15.21 0.83
CA GLU A 116 5.36 16.10 1.94
C GLU A 116 4.79 15.58 3.26
N LEU A 117 3.58 15.01 3.23
CA LEU A 117 3.00 14.39 4.40
C LEU A 117 3.81 13.19 4.87
N MET A 118 4.30 12.40 3.92
CA MET A 118 5.14 11.24 4.22
C MET A 118 6.44 11.66 4.88
N ARG A 119 7.04 12.78 4.45
CA ARG A 119 8.28 13.28 5.03
C ARG A 119 8.14 13.73 6.47
N LYS A 120 6.94 14.11 6.88
CA LYS A 120 6.66 14.46 8.27
C LYS A 120 6.61 13.24 9.17
N ASP A 121 6.11 12.13 8.64
CA ASP A 121 5.90 10.94 9.45
C ASP A 121 7.07 9.95 9.34
N TRP A 122 7.75 9.93 8.19
CA TRP A 122 8.80 8.96 7.91
C TRP A 122 10.05 9.65 7.42
N HIS A 123 11.19 9.04 7.70
CA HIS A 123 12.46 9.51 7.16
C HIS A 123 12.69 8.91 5.77
N PRO A 124 12.97 9.73 4.73
CA PRO A 124 13.25 9.20 3.40
C PRO A 124 14.53 8.37 3.40
N ILE A 125 14.59 7.41 2.49
CA ILE A 125 15.83 6.69 2.22
C ILE A 125 16.79 7.68 1.56
N ARG A 126 18.01 7.78 2.10
CA ARG A 126 19.02 8.68 1.57
C ARG A 126 20.06 7.89 0.80
N ASP A 127 20.56 8.51 -0.25
CA ASP A 127 21.70 7.96 -0.95
C ASP A 127 22.93 8.01 -0.04
N ARG A 128 23.69 6.96 -0.03
CA ARG A 128 24.89 6.89 0.81
C ARG A 128 26.00 7.66 0.16
N LYS A 129 26.55 8.57 0.91
CA LYS A 129 27.61 9.47 0.44
C LYS A 129 28.90 9.28 1.19
N ARG A 130 28.91 8.38 2.06
CA ARG A 130 30.04 8.26 2.97
C ARG A 130 31.01 7.22 2.57
#